data_c6aa2f90dd72cafb9327d9bf1071d40c
#
_entry.id   c6aa2f90dd72cafb9327d9bf1071d40c
#
_cell.length_a   1.000
_cell.length_b   1.000
_cell.length_c   1.000
_cell.angle_alpha   90.00
_cell.angle_beta   90.00
_cell.angle_gamma   90.00
#
_symmetry.space_group_name_H-M   'P 1'
#
loop_
_entity.id
_entity.type
_entity.pdbx_description
1 polymer ?
#
loop_
_entity_poly.entity_id
_entity_poly.type
_entity_poly.pdbx_seq_one_letter_code
_entity_poly.pdbx_strand_id
1 'polypeptide(L)'
;MRKIRQFLLLFAVVCLLNGSTQAQESNRPLTNKEIVSLIYQLPAHPEKRDEIVEAIRTRGIGFPLTAGLRSLVATKSGNDSLLRRTLEEAERRRVNPTASARPSEAEATDLLERARVATLAAAEAMPDFIVRQLIKRTRAFGNTNNWMPQDNLSIAVSYRANVGEEYKVLSVNGLPLAEEMKEGKDYSKYVGGASSSGVEYISALADLFKPDSRTTFNAVDTDLLNDRRTIVYEFEVQQPYSHLSLTADRDLVANVGSRGRVWIDRETNRVLRFEQIATEIPSDFPIRAASSLIDYDWITISERKYVLPTHSVILITMANRGQLVQSRNEIRYRGYQKFGAELKVIDEIDEKDFPPEKP
;
A
#
# COMPACT_ATOMS: atom_id res chain seq x y z
N MET A 1 -28.17 20.34 57.94
CA MET A 1 -26.95 20.54 57.14
C MET A 1 -25.94 19.38 57.21
N ARG A 2 -25.86 18.58 58.26
CA ARG A 2 -24.88 17.45 58.37
C ARG A 2 -25.24 16.24 57.47
N LYS A 3 -26.51 15.95 57.20
CA LYS A 3 -26.95 14.83 56.38
C LYS A 3 -26.76 15.02 54.87
N ILE A 4 -26.75 16.24 54.36
CA ILE A 4 -26.51 16.55 52.94
C ILE A 4 -25.03 16.39 52.56
N ARG A 5 -24.12 16.65 53.46
CA ARG A 5 -22.67 16.46 53.20
C ARG A 5 -22.27 14.98 53.09
N GLN A 6 -22.91 14.09 53.81
CA GLN A 6 -22.62 12.65 53.72
C GLN A 6 -23.13 12.03 52.41
N PHE A 7 -24.26 12.54 51.87
CA PHE A 7 -24.77 12.06 50.57
C PHE A 7 -23.92 12.49 49.37
N LEU A 8 -23.34 13.71 49.44
CA LEU A 8 -22.44 14.22 48.38
C LEU A 8 -21.09 13.48 48.39
N LEU A 9 -20.57 13.05 49.55
CA LEU A 9 -19.33 12.26 49.63
C LEU A 9 -19.52 10.83 49.10
N LEU A 10 -20.69 10.22 49.34
CA LEU A 10 -20.98 8.86 48.82
C LEU A 10 -21.13 8.86 47.29
N PHE A 11 -21.70 9.92 46.71
CA PHE A 11 -21.83 10.04 45.26
C PHE A 11 -20.51 10.31 44.57
N ALA A 12 -19.58 11.05 45.16
CA ALA A 12 -18.24 11.30 44.62
C ALA A 12 -17.37 10.04 44.61
N VAL A 13 -17.50 9.16 45.64
CA VAL A 13 -16.75 7.88 45.72
C VAL A 13 -17.27 6.87 44.69
N VAL A 14 -18.56 6.82 44.43
CA VAL A 14 -19.15 5.92 43.39
C VAL A 14 -18.75 6.36 41.99
N CYS A 15 -18.61 7.67 41.69
CA CYS A 15 -18.15 8.15 40.40
C CYS A 15 -16.66 7.88 40.17
N LEU A 16 -15.81 7.88 41.23
CA LEU A 16 -14.38 7.56 41.11
C LEU A 16 -14.11 6.07 40.91
N LEU A 17 -14.98 5.18 41.41
CA LEU A 17 -14.87 3.72 41.21
C LEU A 17 -15.31 3.27 39.81
N ASN A 18 -16.28 3.96 39.21
CA ASN A 18 -16.71 3.65 37.85
C ASN A 18 -15.74 4.16 36.76
N GLY A 19 -15.01 5.24 37.02
CA GLY A 19 -13.99 5.77 36.10
C GLY A 19 -12.76 4.88 35.97
N SER A 20 -12.36 4.21 37.06
CA SER A 20 -11.19 3.32 37.05
C SER A 20 -11.44 1.97 36.39
N THR A 21 -12.65 1.44 36.45
CA THR A 21 -13.00 0.17 35.77
C THR A 21 -13.08 0.30 34.25
N GLN A 22 -13.59 1.41 33.70
CA GLN A 22 -13.62 1.64 32.25
C GLN A 22 -12.22 1.87 31.66
N ALA A 23 -11.35 2.60 32.36
CA ALA A 23 -9.98 2.81 31.93
C ALA A 23 -9.14 1.51 31.98
N GLN A 24 -9.43 0.61 32.91
CA GLN A 24 -8.73 -0.67 33.04
C GLN A 24 -9.21 -1.70 32.01
N GLU A 25 -10.49 -1.67 31.56
CA GLU A 25 -10.99 -2.51 30.47
C GLU A 25 -10.43 -2.10 29.10
N SER A 26 -10.19 -0.83 28.86
CA SER A 26 -9.67 -0.33 27.59
C SER A 26 -8.21 -0.72 27.31
N ASN A 27 -7.42 -1.07 28.34
CA ASN A 27 -5.99 -1.36 28.21
C ASN A 27 -5.63 -2.86 28.25
N ARG A 28 -6.56 -3.75 28.52
CA ARG A 28 -6.26 -5.19 28.55
C ARG A 28 -6.07 -5.75 27.14
N PRO A 29 -5.20 -6.75 26.95
CA PRO A 29 -5.06 -7.44 25.67
C PRO A 29 -6.38 -8.02 25.19
N LEU A 30 -6.60 -7.98 23.87
CA LEU A 30 -7.78 -8.56 23.25
C LEU A 30 -7.81 -10.08 23.47
N THR A 31 -8.97 -10.59 23.84
CA THR A 31 -9.21 -12.03 23.93
C THR A 31 -9.54 -12.63 22.57
N ASN A 32 -9.38 -13.96 22.43
CA ASN A 32 -9.78 -14.67 21.21
C ASN A 32 -11.25 -14.41 20.84
N LYS A 33 -12.16 -14.43 21.84
CA LYS A 33 -13.59 -14.18 21.63
C LYS A 33 -13.87 -12.77 21.09
N GLU A 34 -13.16 -11.75 21.58
CA GLU A 34 -13.30 -10.37 21.11
C GLU A 34 -12.82 -10.24 19.66
N ILE A 35 -11.63 -10.76 19.32
CA ILE A 35 -11.12 -10.74 17.95
C ILE A 35 -12.10 -11.46 17.00
N VAL A 36 -12.55 -12.64 17.33
CA VAL A 36 -13.50 -13.38 16.51
C VAL A 36 -14.78 -12.56 16.29
N SER A 37 -15.33 -11.96 17.35
CA SER A 37 -16.53 -11.11 17.26
C SER A 37 -16.32 -9.90 16.32
N LEU A 38 -15.17 -9.24 16.42
CA LEU A 38 -14.82 -8.10 15.55
C LEU A 38 -14.67 -8.53 14.08
N ILE A 39 -13.97 -9.64 13.83
CA ILE A 39 -13.74 -10.16 12.48
C ILE A 39 -15.04 -10.59 11.79
N TYR A 40 -15.99 -11.14 12.52
CA TYR A 40 -17.31 -11.51 11.95
C TYR A 40 -18.13 -10.30 11.48
N GLN A 41 -17.84 -9.10 11.92
CA GLN A 41 -18.52 -7.88 11.46
C GLN A 41 -18.04 -7.40 10.07
N LEU A 42 -16.80 -7.73 9.67
CA LEU A 42 -16.18 -7.19 8.47
C LEU A 42 -16.93 -7.44 7.15
N PRO A 43 -17.55 -8.61 6.91
CA PRO A 43 -18.30 -8.81 5.66
C PRO A 43 -19.49 -7.86 5.48
N ALA A 44 -20.15 -7.46 6.60
CA ALA A 44 -21.24 -6.50 6.57
C ALA A 44 -20.78 -5.05 6.77
N HIS A 45 -19.64 -4.84 7.43
CA HIS A 45 -19.09 -3.56 7.85
C HIS A 45 -17.58 -3.47 7.52
N PRO A 46 -17.20 -3.46 6.24
CA PRO A 46 -15.79 -3.40 5.84
C PRO A 46 -15.09 -2.12 6.32
N GLU A 47 -15.83 -1.03 6.55
CA GLU A 47 -15.34 0.23 7.10
C GLU A 47 -14.76 0.11 8.51
N LYS A 48 -15.14 -0.92 9.29
CA LYS A 48 -14.59 -1.18 10.62
C LYS A 48 -13.17 -1.75 10.62
N ARG A 49 -12.61 -2.05 9.46
CA ARG A 49 -11.26 -2.62 9.36
C ARG A 49 -10.22 -1.79 10.13
N ASP A 50 -10.20 -0.48 9.93
CA ASP A 50 -9.19 0.40 10.55
C ASP A 50 -9.37 0.50 12.08
N GLU A 51 -10.61 0.48 12.57
CA GLU A 51 -10.93 0.39 14.01
C GLU A 51 -10.39 -0.91 14.62
N ILE A 52 -10.58 -2.02 13.94
CA ILE A 52 -10.08 -3.34 14.40
C ILE A 52 -8.56 -3.37 14.40
N VAL A 53 -7.92 -2.85 13.36
CA VAL A 53 -6.46 -2.72 13.27
C VAL A 53 -5.92 -1.90 14.44
N GLU A 54 -6.55 -0.76 14.74
CA GLU A 54 -6.11 0.11 15.84
C GLU A 54 -6.34 -0.54 17.21
N ALA A 55 -7.44 -1.25 17.40
CA ALA A 55 -7.68 -2.01 18.63
C ALA A 55 -6.60 -3.10 18.85
N ILE A 56 -6.20 -3.82 17.80
CA ILE A 56 -5.13 -4.82 17.87
C ILE A 56 -3.78 -4.15 18.15
N ARG A 57 -3.48 -3.05 17.50
CA ARG A 57 -2.26 -2.28 17.74
C ARG A 57 -2.16 -1.82 19.18
N THR A 58 -3.20 -1.17 19.68
CA THR A 58 -3.19 -0.54 21.01
C THR A 58 -3.18 -1.55 22.13
N ARG A 59 -4.04 -2.58 22.05
CA ARG A 59 -4.26 -3.56 23.13
C ARG A 59 -3.40 -4.82 23.00
N GLY A 60 -2.98 -5.16 21.78
CA GLY A 60 -2.35 -6.46 21.53
C GLY A 60 -3.32 -7.63 21.65
N ILE A 61 -2.80 -8.85 21.64
CA ILE A 61 -3.57 -10.09 21.82
C ILE A 61 -3.05 -10.84 23.05
N GLY A 62 -3.98 -11.40 23.87
CA GLY A 62 -3.66 -12.15 25.08
C GLY A 62 -3.63 -13.67 24.89
N PHE A 63 -3.62 -14.16 23.66
CA PHE A 63 -3.71 -15.58 23.31
C PHE A 63 -2.83 -15.92 22.09
N PRO A 64 -2.41 -17.18 21.88
CA PRO A 64 -1.64 -17.59 20.71
C PRO A 64 -2.46 -17.49 19.42
N LEU A 65 -1.85 -16.93 18.35
CA LEU A 65 -2.49 -16.82 17.04
C LEU A 65 -2.48 -18.18 16.34
N THR A 66 -3.65 -18.83 16.29
CA THR A 66 -3.82 -20.17 15.70
C THR A 66 -4.00 -20.13 14.18
N ALA A 67 -3.73 -21.26 13.49
CA ALA A 67 -3.99 -21.41 12.06
C ALA A 67 -5.49 -21.19 11.72
N GLY A 68 -6.39 -21.66 12.59
CA GLY A 68 -7.83 -21.45 12.41
C GLY A 68 -8.23 -19.97 12.44
N LEU A 69 -7.65 -19.17 13.34
CA LEU A 69 -7.91 -17.74 13.40
C LEU A 69 -7.30 -17.01 12.18
N ARG A 70 -6.09 -17.39 11.74
CA ARG A 70 -5.50 -16.86 10.49
C ARG A 70 -6.41 -17.08 9.29
N SER A 71 -6.94 -18.30 9.15
CA SER A 71 -7.90 -18.64 8.09
C SER A 71 -9.19 -17.85 8.18
N LEU A 72 -9.75 -17.72 9.39
CA LEU A 72 -10.96 -16.92 9.64
C LEU A 72 -10.75 -15.46 9.21
N VAL A 73 -9.66 -14.85 9.66
CA VAL A 73 -9.32 -13.46 9.31
C VAL A 73 -9.19 -13.31 7.80
N ALA A 74 -8.42 -14.19 7.14
CA ALA A 74 -8.26 -14.14 5.70
C ALA A 74 -9.61 -14.22 4.96
N THR A 75 -10.48 -15.15 5.37
CA THR A 75 -11.80 -15.35 4.75
C THR A 75 -12.72 -14.15 4.97
N LYS A 76 -12.86 -13.69 6.22
CA LYS A 76 -13.83 -12.66 6.59
C LYS A 76 -13.41 -11.25 6.18
N SER A 77 -12.12 -10.99 6.08
CA SER A 77 -11.58 -9.69 5.64
C SER A 77 -11.32 -9.60 4.12
N GLY A 78 -11.66 -10.62 3.33
CA GLY A 78 -11.30 -10.65 1.92
C GLY A 78 -9.78 -10.71 1.70
N ASN A 79 -9.07 -11.36 2.61
CA ASN A 79 -7.61 -11.48 2.61
C ASN A 79 -6.86 -10.14 2.82
N ASP A 80 -7.45 -9.22 3.59
CA ASP A 80 -6.85 -7.91 3.87
C ASP A 80 -5.43 -8.06 4.46
N SER A 81 -4.46 -7.49 3.78
CA SER A 81 -3.05 -7.64 4.12
C SER A 81 -2.69 -6.92 5.41
N LEU A 82 -3.23 -5.72 5.63
CA LEU A 82 -2.94 -4.92 6.82
C LEU A 82 -3.43 -5.61 8.09
N LEU A 83 -4.68 -6.06 8.12
CA LEU A 83 -5.26 -6.74 9.29
C LEU A 83 -4.48 -8.02 9.64
N ARG A 84 -4.15 -8.84 8.61
CA ARG A 84 -3.33 -10.04 8.80
C ARG A 84 -1.97 -9.71 9.39
N ARG A 85 -1.27 -8.72 8.85
CA ARG A 85 0.06 -8.31 9.30
C ARG A 85 0.03 -7.75 10.73
N THR A 86 -0.98 -6.94 11.05
CA THR A 86 -1.17 -6.40 12.40
C THR A 86 -1.35 -7.51 13.43
N LEU A 87 -2.12 -8.55 13.10
CA LEU A 87 -2.28 -9.72 13.98
C LEU A 87 -0.99 -10.52 14.13
N GLU A 88 -0.23 -10.73 13.05
CA GLU A 88 1.07 -11.41 13.13
C GLU A 88 2.07 -10.62 13.96
N GLU A 89 2.06 -9.29 13.86
CA GLU A 89 2.93 -8.44 14.69
C GLU A 89 2.50 -8.46 16.15
N ALA A 90 1.20 -8.45 16.43
CA ALA A 90 0.69 -8.60 17.79
C ALA A 90 1.09 -9.95 18.40
N GLU A 91 1.10 -11.03 17.61
CA GLU A 91 1.60 -12.35 18.05
C GLU A 91 3.11 -12.32 18.29
N ARG A 92 3.90 -11.73 17.41
CA ARG A 92 5.36 -11.57 17.61
C ARG A 92 5.65 -10.79 18.91
N ARG A 93 4.90 -9.72 19.15
CA ARG A 93 5.04 -8.89 20.36
C ARG A 93 4.63 -9.66 21.62
N ARG A 94 3.60 -10.49 21.55
CA ARG A 94 3.18 -11.36 22.65
C ARG A 94 4.26 -12.40 23.00
N VAL A 95 4.88 -13.00 21.97
CA VAL A 95 5.92 -14.04 22.15
C VAL A 95 7.25 -13.44 22.55
N ASN A 96 7.66 -12.35 21.93
CA ASN A 96 8.92 -11.67 22.21
C ASN A 96 8.72 -10.14 22.27
N PRO A 97 8.29 -9.61 23.42
CA PRO A 97 7.99 -8.19 23.57
C PRO A 97 9.18 -7.28 23.26
N THR A 98 10.40 -7.70 23.60
CA THR A 98 11.62 -6.90 23.40
C THR A 98 11.97 -6.78 21.92
N ALA A 99 11.98 -7.89 21.18
CA ALA A 99 12.33 -7.89 19.75
C ALA A 99 11.27 -7.19 18.87
N SER A 100 10.03 -7.14 19.33
CA SER A 100 8.90 -6.52 18.65
C SER A 100 8.40 -5.25 19.37
N ALA A 101 9.25 -4.64 20.19
CA ALA A 101 8.92 -3.40 20.89
C ALA A 101 8.63 -2.27 19.89
N ARG A 102 7.65 -1.46 20.21
CA ARG A 102 7.38 -0.23 19.44
C ARG A 102 8.59 0.69 19.51
N PRO A 103 8.87 1.48 18.47
CA PRO A 103 9.95 2.44 18.52
C PRO A 103 9.64 3.53 19.55
N SER A 104 10.68 4.11 20.15
CA SER A 104 10.53 5.37 20.83
C SER A 104 10.26 6.49 19.82
N GLU A 105 9.70 7.60 20.26
CA GLU A 105 9.46 8.77 19.41
C GLU A 105 10.77 9.28 18.78
N ALA A 106 11.86 9.30 19.57
CA ALA A 106 13.18 9.70 19.06
C ALA A 106 13.71 8.76 17.99
N GLU A 107 13.57 7.43 18.16
CA GLU A 107 13.97 6.45 17.16
C GLU A 107 13.13 6.59 15.87
N ALA A 108 11.82 6.76 16.00
CA ALA A 108 10.92 6.92 14.86
C ALA A 108 11.24 8.20 14.08
N THR A 109 11.46 9.32 14.77
CA THR A 109 11.81 10.60 14.14
C THR A 109 13.15 10.51 13.40
N ASP A 110 14.17 9.94 14.02
CA ASP A 110 15.50 9.78 13.44
C ASP A 110 15.47 8.84 12.20
N LEU A 111 14.76 7.71 12.30
CA LEU A 111 14.62 6.79 11.16
C LEU A 111 13.89 7.46 9.98
N LEU A 112 12.82 8.21 10.24
CA LEU A 112 12.06 8.92 9.21
C LEU A 112 12.95 9.92 8.47
N GLU A 113 13.77 10.70 9.19
CA GLU A 113 14.67 11.69 8.57
C GLU A 113 15.76 11.01 7.74
N ARG A 114 16.37 9.93 8.25
CA ARG A 114 17.33 9.14 7.47
C ARG A 114 16.69 8.52 6.23
N ALA A 115 15.45 8.05 6.32
CA ALA A 115 14.72 7.50 5.18
C ALA A 115 14.40 8.58 4.14
N ARG A 116 14.05 9.81 4.58
CA ARG A 116 13.86 10.97 3.70
C ARG A 116 15.11 11.22 2.86
N VAL A 117 16.25 11.42 3.53
CA VAL A 117 17.53 11.66 2.86
C VAL A 117 17.88 10.51 1.92
N ALA A 118 17.72 9.26 2.38
CA ALA A 118 18.07 8.08 1.59
C ALA A 118 17.16 7.89 0.37
N THR A 119 15.87 8.26 0.46
CA THR A 119 14.91 8.13 -0.65
C THR A 119 15.15 9.20 -1.70
N LEU A 120 15.35 10.46 -1.29
CA LEU A 120 15.63 11.55 -2.22
C LEU A 120 16.96 11.31 -2.97
N ALA A 121 18.02 10.93 -2.25
CA ALA A 121 19.30 10.58 -2.87
C ALA A 121 19.19 9.37 -3.83
N ALA A 122 18.35 8.38 -3.50
CA ALA A 122 18.13 7.24 -4.39
C ALA A 122 17.37 7.62 -5.66
N ALA A 123 16.43 8.55 -5.58
CA ALA A 123 15.71 9.07 -6.75
C ALA A 123 16.67 9.81 -7.72
N GLU A 124 17.58 10.62 -7.19
CA GLU A 124 18.60 11.32 -7.98
C GLU A 124 19.64 10.38 -8.60
N ALA A 125 19.98 9.29 -7.90
CA ALA A 125 20.98 8.31 -8.34
C ALA A 125 20.39 7.14 -9.15
N MET A 126 19.09 7.20 -9.53
CA MET A 126 18.43 6.13 -10.25
C MET A 126 19.05 5.98 -11.65
N PRO A 127 19.55 4.79 -12.03
CA PRO A 127 20.05 4.57 -13.36
C PRO A 127 18.93 4.48 -14.39
N ASP A 128 19.27 4.71 -15.65
CA ASP A 128 18.41 4.31 -16.75
C ASP A 128 18.28 2.79 -16.77
N PHE A 129 17.05 2.27 -16.81
CA PHE A 129 16.79 0.84 -16.81
C PHE A 129 15.59 0.45 -17.69
N ILE A 130 15.51 -0.81 -18.02
CA ILE A 130 14.30 -1.45 -18.55
C ILE A 130 13.83 -2.54 -17.59
N VAL A 131 12.54 -2.77 -17.57
CA VAL A 131 11.91 -3.85 -16.78
C VAL A 131 10.67 -4.37 -17.49
N ARG A 132 10.38 -5.67 -17.33
CA ARG A 132 9.12 -6.26 -17.77
C ARG A 132 8.11 -6.28 -16.63
N GLN A 133 6.95 -5.72 -16.86
CA GLN A 133 5.77 -5.85 -16.00
C GLN A 133 4.87 -6.98 -16.52
N LEU A 134 4.55 -7.93 -15.66
CA LEU A 134 3.56 -8.97 -15.90
C LEU A 134 2.33 -8.59 -15.11
N ILE A 135 1.27 -8.19 -15.79
CA ILE A 135 0.07 -7.63 -15.18
C ILE A 135 -1.08 -8.60 -15.34
N LYS A 136 -1.63 -9.09 -14.24
CA LYS A 136 -2.88 -9.82 -14.17
C LYS A 136 -4.00 -8.83 -13.87
N ARG A 137 -4.94 -8.65 -14.82
CA ARG A 137 -6.08 -7.77 -14.63
C ARG A 137 -7.34 -8.56 -14.30
N THR A 138 -8.07 -8.07 -13.33
CA THR A 138 -9.36 -8.60 -12.92
C THR A 138 -10.35 -7.45 -12.74
N ARG A 139 -11.64 -7.74 -12.86
CA ARG A 139 -12.71 -6.77 -12.63
C ARG A 139 -13.80 -7.35 -11.75
N ALA A 140 -14.48 -6.48 -11.00
CA ALA A 140 -15.70 -6.83 -10.28
C ALA A 140 -16.75 -5.75 -10.49
N PHE A 141 -18.02 -6.11 -10.38
CA PHE A 141 -19.15 -5.18 -10.48
C PHE A 141 -19.72 -4.88 -9.10
N GLY A 142 -20.07 -3.63 -8.89
CA GLY A 142 -20.44 -3.12 -7.56
C GLY A 142 -19.27 -3.24 -6.57
N ASN A 143 -19.58 -3.29 -5.28
CA ASN A 143 -18.58 -3.52 -4.21
C ASN A 143 -18.58 -4.99 -3.77
N THR A 144 -18.77 -5.91 -4.71
CA THR A 144 -18.98 -7.33 -4.38
C THR A 144 -17.70 -8.09 -4.11
N ASN A 145 -16.53 -7.56 -4.51
CA ASN A 145 -15.26 -8.28 -4.52
C ASN A 145 -15.30 -9.64 -5.26
N ASN A 146 -16.28 -9.83 -6.14
CA ASN A 146 -16.38 -11.01 -6.98
C ASN A 146 -15.52 -10.81 -8.23
N TRP A 147 -14.22 -11.10 -8.11
CA TRP A 147 -13.22 -10.83 -9.12
C TRP A 147 -13.30 -11.82 -10.28
N MET A 148 -13.57 -11.31 -11.47
CA MET A 148 -13.55 -12.05 -12.72
C MET A 148 -12.27 -11.73 -13.49
N PRO A 149 -11.56 -12.73 -14.07
CA PRO A 149 -10.43 -12.48 -14.95
C PRO A 149 -10.83 -11.56 -16.12
N GLN A 150 -9.94 -10.63 -16.46
CA GLN A 150 -10.07 -9.79 -17.65
C GLN A 150 -9.04 -10.22 -18.69
N ASP A 151 -7.76 -9.98 -18.43
CA ASP A 151 -6.65 -10.39 -19.28
C ASP A 151 -5.33 -10.40 -18.51
N ASN A 152 -4.25 -10.84 -19.17
CA ASN A 152 -2.88 -10.75 -18.70
C ASN A 152 -2.08 -9.95 -19.73
N LEU A 153 -1.29 -8.98 -19.25
CA LEU A 153 -0.44 -8.15 -20.10
C LEU A 153 1.03 -8.41 -19.79
N SER A 154 1.86 -8.41 -20.81
CA SER A 154 3.30 -8.26 -20.70
C SER A 154 3.66 -6.87 -21.25
N ILE A 155 4.32 -6.05 -20.45
CA ILE A 155 4.64 -4.66 -20.79
C ILE A 155 6.12 -4.42 -20.53
N ALA A 156 6.83 -3.86 -21.51
CA ALA A 156 8.14 -3.30 -21.29
C ALA A 156 8.00 -1.88 -20.74
N VAL A 157 8.77 -1.57 -19.72
CA VAL A 157 8.90 -0.21 -19.19
C VAL A 157 10.36 0.19 -19.27
N SER A 158 10.63 1.33 -19.89
CA SER A 158 11.92 2.00 -19.82
C SER A 158 11.83 3.21 -18.91
N TYR A 159 12.80 3.36 -18.04
CA TYR A 159 13.00 4.55 -17.23
C TYR A 159 14.29 5.24 -17.66
N ARG A 160 14.18 6.54 -17.94
CA ARG A 160 15.34 7.41 -18.23
C ARG A 160 15.21 8.70 -17.42
N ALA A 161 16.28 9.07 -16.72
CA ALA A 161 16.27 10.19 -15.79
C ALA A 161 15.74 11.51 -16.40
N ASN A 162 16.00 11.76 -17.70
CA ASN A 162 15.61 13.00 -18.40
C ASN A 162 14.26 12.88 -19.15
N VAL A 163 13.66 11.69 -19.22
CA VAL A 163 12.44 11.42 -20.02
C VAL A 163 11.30 10.93 -19.14
N GLY A 164 11.64 10.25 -18.04
CA GLY A 164 10.69 9.52 -17.21
C GLY A 164 10.46 8.10 -17.73
N GLU A 165 9.27 7.59 -17.48
CA GLU A 165 8.85 6.24 -17.83
C GLU A 165 8.15 6.22 -19.19
N GLU A 166 8.51 5.23 -20.00
CA GLU A 166 7.83 4.93 -21.25
C GLU A 166 7.36 3.47 -21.23
N TYR A 167 6.22 3.19 -21.81
CA TYR A 167 5.54 1.90 -21.73
C TYR A 167 5.27 1.34 -23.12
N LYS A 168 5.57 0.05 -23.33
CA LYS A 168 5.25 -0.69 -24.56
C LYS A 168 4.59 -2.02 -24.22
N VAL A 169 3.40 -2.25 -24.77
CA VAL A 169 2.75 -3.57 -24.65
C VAL A 169 3.46 -4.57 -25.54
N LEU A 170 3.98 -5.64 -24.95
CA LEU A 170 4.64 -6.73 -25.65
C LEU A 170 3.63 -7.81 -26.07
N SER A 171 2.74 -8.20 -25.15
CA SER A 171 1.72 -9.21 -25.42
C SER A 171 0.47 -9.04 -24.56
N VAL A 172 -0.65 -9.57 -25.07
CA VAL A 172 -1.94 -9.68 -24.37
C VAL A 172 -2.34 -11.16 -24.36
N ASN A 173 -2.56 -11.74 -23.17
CA ASN A 173 -2.86 -13.17 -22.99
C ASN A 173 -1.82 -14.09 -23.67
N GLY A 174 -0.53 -13.68 -23.66
CA GLY A 174 0.56 -14.40 -24.30
C GLY A 174 0.65 -14.27 -25.82
N LEU A 175 -0.23 -13.51 -26.45
CA LEU A 175 -0.19 -13.24 -27.89
C LEU A 175 0.44 -11.88 -28.15
N PRO A 176 1.52 -11.79 -28.96
CA PRO A 176 2.11 -10.52 -29.36
C PRO A 176 1.07 -9.60 -30.02
N LEU A 177 1.19 -8.29 -29.78
CA LEU A 177 0.38 -7.32 -30.51
C LEU A 177 0.82 -7.26 -31.98
N ALA A 178 -0.16 -7.07 -32.88
CA ALA A 178 0.13 -6.76 -34.29
C ALA A 178 0.91 -5.43 -34.38
N GLU A 179 1.82 -5.30 -35.37
CA GLU A 179 2.67 -4.12 -35.54
C GLU A 179 1.86 -2.81 -35.58
N GLU A 180 0.69 -2.85 -36.24
CA GLU A 180 -0.24 -1.72 -36.39
C GLU A 180 -0.81 -1.23 -35.04
N MET A 181 -0.79 -2.08 -34.00
CA MET A 181 -1.25 -1.78 -32.64
C MET A 181 -0.13 -1.37 -31.69
N LYS A 182 1.13 -1.43 -32.12
CA LYS A 182 2.30 -1.09 -31.30
C LYS A 182 2.58 0.43 -31.25
N GLU A 183 2.02 1.20 -32.19
CA GLU A 183 2.18 2.64 -32.21
C GLU A 183 1.29 3.32 -31.18
N GLY A 184 1.87 3.73 -30.08
CA GLY A 184 1.21 4.59 -29.09
C GLY A 184 1.72 4.40 -27.67
N LYS A 185 2.07 5.52 -27.06
CA LYS A 185 2.63 5.61 -25.69
C LYS A 185 1.63 5.23 -24.58
N ASP A 186 0.36 5.07 -24.90
CA ASP A 186 -0.69 4.81 -23.91
C ASP A 186 -1.34 3.45 -24.18
N TYR A 187 -0.89 2.43 -23.48
CA TYR A 187 -1.42 1.07 -23.60
C TYR A 187 -2.91 0.96 -23.19
N SER A 188 -3.44 1.90 -22.41
CA SER A 188 -4.85 1.92 -22.04
C SER A 188 -5.77 2.04 -23.25
N LYS A 189 -5.29 2.65 -24.34
CA LYS A 189 -6.05 2.78 -25.60
C LYS A 189 -6.33 1.45 -26.27
N TYR A 190 -5.43 0.48 -26.11
CA TYR A 190 -5.50 -0.81 -26.82
C TYR A 190 -6.14 -1.91 -25.99
N VAL A 191 -5.98 -1.86 -24.68
CA VAL A 191 -6.41 -2.96 -23.81
C VAL A 191 -7.63 -2.65 -22.97
N GLY A 192 -8.12 -1.39 -23.00
CA GLY A 192 -9.28 -0.97 -22.22
C GLY A 192 -9.11 -1.11 -20.71
N GLY A 193 -10.04 -0.56 -19.95
CA GLY A 193 -10.03 -0.62 -18.48
C GLY A 193 -9.09 0.41 -17.84
N ALA A 194 -9.02 0.38 -16.51
CA ALA A 194 -8.15 1.26 -15.75
C ALA A 194 -6.71 0.75 -15.78
N SER A 195 -5.79 1.66 -15.96
CA SER A 195 -4.35 1.43 -15.91
C SER A 195 -3.70 2.40 -14.94
N SER A 196 -2.53 2.06 -14.44
CA SER A 196 -1.67 2.95 -13.68
C SER A 196 -0.35 3.11 -14.42
N SER A 197 0.25 4.27 -14.31
CA SER A 197 1.57 4.57 -14.83
C SER A 197 2.27 5.55 -13.89
N GLY A 198 3.55 5.35 -13.64
CA GLY A 198 4.40 6.29 -12.92
C GLY A 198 4.24 6.34 -11.40
N VAL A 199 3.30 5.59 -10.81
CA VAL A 199 3.08 5.59 -9.36
C VAL A 199 3.90 4.54 -8.62
N GLU A 200 4.52 3.61 -9.33
CA GLU A 200 5.19 2.46 -8.74
C GLU A 200 6.68 2.71 -8.44
N TYR A 201 7.29 3.64 -9.15
CA TYR A 201 8.73 3.86 -9.07
C TYR A 201 9.10 4.89 -8.01
N ILE A 202 10.41 5.05 -7.82
CA ILE A 202 10.99 5.86 -6.75
C ILE A 202 10.57 7.34 -6.83
N SER A 203 10.21 7.85 -7.99
CA SER A 203 9.76 9.22 -8.20
C SER A 203 8.53 9.55 -7.36
N ALA A 204 7.50 8.70 -7.41
CA ALA A 204 6.29 8.87 -6.61
C ALA A 204 6.57 8.76 -5.11
N LEU A 205 7.48 7.85 -4.72
CA LEU A 205 7.91 7.73 -3.33
C LEU A 205 8.74 8.94 -2.89
N ALA A 206 9.60 9.47 -3.78
CA ALA A 206 10.37 10.68 -3.49
C ALA A 206 9.46 11.89 -3.27
N ASP A 207 8.41 12.04 -4.07
CA ASP A 207 7.44 13.12 -3.94
C ASP A 207 6.81 13.18 -2.53
N LEU A 208 6.56 12.02 -1.91
CA LEU A 208 6.07 11.95 -0.54
C LEU A 208 7.04 12.56 0.50
N PHE A 209 8.35 12.48 0.23
CA PHE A 209 9.40 12.96 1.13
C PHE A 209 9.91 14.37 0.82
N LYS A 210 9.49 15.00 -0.28
CA LYS A 210 9.83 16.38 -0.59
C LYS A 210 9.18 17.36 0.38
N PRO A 211 9.86 18.46 0.74
CA PRO A 211 9.30 19.46 1.67
C PRO A 211 8.01 20.12 1.17
N ASP A 212 7.85 20.30 -0.14
CA ASP A 212 6.68 20.92 -0.77
C ASP A 212 5.42 20.07 -0.70
N SER A 213 5.56 18.75 -0.54
CA SER A 213 4.42 17.84 -0.32
C SER A 213 3.71 18.10 1.01
N ARG A 214 4.37 18.70 1.99
CA ARG A 214 3.87 18.92 3.35
C ARG A 214 3.30 17.66 4.00
N THR A 215 3.86 16.51 3.64
CA THR A 215 3.42 15.22 4.17
C THR A 215 3.57 15.18 5.69
N THR A 216 2.50 14.80 6.37
CA THR A 216 2.53 14.45 7.78
C THR A 216 2.80 12.97 7.95
N PHE A 217 3.63 12.60 8.93
CA PHE A 217 3.94 11.20 9.23
C PHE A 217 3.72 10.93 10.71
N ASN A 218 3.16 9.76 11.03
CA ASN A 218 2.98 9.28 12.38
C ASN A 218 3.40 7.80 12.48
N ALA A 219 4.36 7.50 13.35
CA ALA A 219 4.76 6.12 13.60
C ALA A 219 3.69 5.38 14.40
N VAL A 220 3.13 4.31 13.82
CA VAL A 220 1.96 3.61 14.39
C VAL A 220 2.26 2.20 14.86
N ASP A 221 3.23 1.51 14.24
CA ASP A 221 3.53 0.12 14.59
C ASP A 221 4.92 -0.30 14.08
N THR A 222 5.26 -1.55 14.33
CA THR A 222 6.37 -2.26 13.71
C THR A 222 5.84 -3.42 12.86
N ASP A 223 6.69 -3.96 11.99
CA ASP A 223 6.35 -5.14 11.19
C ASP A 223 7.61 -5.91 10.78
N LEU A 224 7.41 -7.11 10.21
CA LEU A 224 8.46 -7.93 9.62
C LEU A 224 8.16 -8.12 8.13
N LEU A 225 8.95 -7.51 7.25
CA LEU A 225 8.89 -7.65 5.79
C LEU A 225 10.15 -8.36 5.29
N ASN A 226 10.00 -9.52 4.61
CA ASN A 226 11.13 -10.27 4.07
C ASN A 226 12.26 -10.45 5.11
N ASP A 227 11.89 -10.87 6.34
CA ASP A 227 12.77 -11.03 7.51
C ASP A 227 13.47 -9.74 8.00
N ARG A 228 13.04 -8.57 7.53
CA ARG A 228 13.54 -7.26 7.95
C ARG A 228 12.57 -6.57 8.90
N ARG A 229 13.09 -6.08 10.00
CA ARG A 229 12.30 -5.27 10.96
C ARG A 229 12.07 -3.88 10.41
N THR A 230 10.81 -3.49 10.31
CA THR A 230 10.39 -2.17 9.83
C THR A 230 9.63 -1.40 10.91
N ILE A 231 9.66 -0.06 10.81
CA ILE A 231 8.70 0.82 11.47
C ILE A 231 7.65 1.21 10.43
N VAL A 232 6.39 1.16 10.85
CA VAL A 232 5.24 1.52 10.02
C VAL A 232 4.83 2.95 10.35
N TYR A 233 4.83 3.81 9.35
CA TYR A 233 4.34 5.18 9.45
C TYR A 233 3.06 5.33 8.66
N GLU A 234 2.03 5.91 9.25
CA GLU A 234 0.91 6.47 8.52
C GLU A 234 1.29 7.84 8.00
N PHE A 235 0.83 8.16 6.80
CA PHE A 235 1.05 9.48 6.20
C PHE A 235 -0.24 10.06 5.63
N GLU A 236 -0.26 11.38 5.51
CA GLU A 236 -1.32 12.13 4.83
C GLU A 236 -0.71 13.31 4.04
N VAL A 237 -1.19 13.49 2.82
CA VAL A 237 -0.89 14.62 1.94
C VAL A 237 -2.21 15.23 1.50
N GLN A 238 -2.43 16.49 1.84
CA GLN A 238 -3.62 17.22 1.40
C GLN A 238 -3.54 17.57 -0.09
N GLN A 239 -4.68 17.62 -0.75
CA GLN A 239 -4.81 17.84 -2.20
C GLN A 239 -3.96 19.01 -2.74
N PRO A 240 -3.87 20.20 -2.13
CA PRO A 240 -3.08 21.29 -2.70
C PRO A 240 -1.57 21.01 -2.80
N TYR A 241 -1.07 20.04 -2.03
CA TYR A 241 0.35 19.67 -1.95
C TYR A 241 0.65 18.28 -2.51
N SER A 242 -0.39 17.57 -2.95
CA SER A 242 -0.27 16.22 -3.49
C SER A 242 0.10 16.26 -4.97
N HIS A 243 1.02 15.39 -5.36
CA HIS A 243 1.37 15.16 -6.76
C HIS A 243 0.58 13.98 -7.35
N LEU A 244 -0.36 13.41 -6.58
CA LEU A 244 -1.21 12.32 -7.06
C LEU A 244 -2.29 12.88 -7.97
N SER A 245 -2.32 12.41 -9.22
CA SER A 245 -3.38 12.72 -10.17
C SER A 245 -4.10 11.44 -10.60
N LEU A 246 -5.40 11.56 -10.79
CA LEU A 246 -6.25 10.53 -11.37
C LEU A 246 -6.68 10.99 -12.76
N THR A 247 -6.57 10.11 -13.74
CA THR A 247 -7.02 10.40 -15.11
C THR A 247 -8.18 9.48 -15.48
N ALA A 248 -9.27 10.06 -15.98
CA ALA A 248 -10.43 9.36 -16.53
C ALA A 248 -10.70 9.85 -17.95
N ASP A 249 -11.25 8.97 -18.81
CA ASP A 249 -11.71 9.30 -20.16
C ASP A 249 -10.70 10.11 -21.01
N ARG A 250 -9.41 9.73 -20.93
CA ARG A 250 -8.24 10.24 -21.66
C ARG A 250 -7.80 11.66 -21.28
N ASP A 251 -8.73 12.58 -20.99
CA ASP A 251 -8.41 14.01 -20.82
C ASP A 251 -8.91 14.60 -19.49
N LEU A 252 -9.74 13.85 -18.76
CA LEU A 252 -10.27 14.34 -17.50
C LEU A 252 -9.29 13.97 -16.37
N VAL A 253 -8.60 14.98 -15.83
CA VAL A 253 -7.58 14.81 -14.79
C VAL A 253 -8.07 15.52 -13.51
N ALA A 254 -7.91 14.84 -12.37
CA ALA A 254 -8.13 15.41 -11.05
C ALA A 254 -6.86 15.22 -10.19
N ASN A 255 -6.33 16.31 -9.63
CA ASN A 255 -5.36 16.24 -8.56
C ASN A 255 -6.10 15.95 -7.25
N VAL A 256 -5.62 14.99 -6.48
CA VAL A 256 -6.30 14.46 -5.30
C VAL A 256 -5.33 14.37 -4.13
N GLY A 257 -5.85 14.45 -2.92
CA GLY A 257 -5.08 14.16 -1.73
C GLY A 257 -4.73 12.68 -1.65
N SER A 258 -3.86 12.33 -0.73
CA SER A 258 -3.53 10.93 -0.47
C SER A 258 -3.25 10.67 1.01
N ARG A 259 -3.56 9.47 1.45
CA ARG A 259 -3.15 8.93 2.75
C ARG A 259 -2.71 7.49 2.60
N GLY A 260 -1.96 6.99 3.54
CA GLY A 260 -1.51 5.62 3.46
C GLY A 260 -0.48 5.25 4.51
N ARG A 261 0.37 4.29 4.17
CA ARG A 261 1.40 3.77 5.06
C ARG A 261 2.69 3.51 4.31
N VAL A 262 3.81 3.74 5.00
CA VAL A 262 5.13 3.33 4.56
C VAL A 262 5.80 2.44 5.61
N TRP A 263 6.44 1.38 5.16
CA TRP A 263 7.27 0.49 5.98
C TRP A 263 8.72 0.79 5.72
N ILE A 264 9.39 1.35 6.72
CA ILE A 264 10.80 1.75 6.62
C ILE A 264 11.66 0.73 7.35
N ASP A 265 12.61 0.14 6.66
CA ASP A 265 13.59 -0.80 7.22
C ASP A 265 14.49 -0.08 8.22
N ARG A 266 14.56 -0.61 9.45
CA ARG A 266 15.34 -0.03 10.56
C ARG A 266 16.84 -0.04 10.34
N GLU A 267 17.35 -0.97 9.52
CA GLU A 267 18.78 -1.12 9.25
C GLU A 267 19.24 -0.29 8.05
N THR A 268 18.50 -0.36 6.96
CA THR A 268 18.91 0.26 5.68
C THR A 268 18.29 1.62 5.41
N ASN A 269 17.32 2.05 6.24
CA ASN A 269 16.55 3.30 6.09
C ASN A 269 15.81 3.38 4.76
N ARG A 270 15.45 2.24 4.16
CA ARG A 270 14.75 2.17 2.87
C ARG A 270 13.28 1.83 3.07
N VAL A 271 12.43 2.39 2.24
CA VAL A 271 11.03 2.00 2.17
C VAL A 271 10.95 0.65 1.47
N LEU A 272 10.38 -0.35 2.15
CA LEU A 272 10.18 -1.71 1.61
C LEU A 272 8.75 -1.96 1.17
N ARG A 273 7.78 -1.16 1.66
CA ARG A 273 6.38 -1.20 1.23
C ARG A 273 5.76 0.18 1.31
N PHE A 274 4.92 0.47 0.34
CA PHE A 274 4.14 1.69 0.24
C PHE A 274 2.68 1.33 -0.04
N GLU A 275 1.77 1.80 0.79
CA GLU A 275 0.33 1.74 0.56
C GLU A 275 -0.21 3.15 0.46
N GLN A 276 -1.03 3.42 -0.56
CA GLN A 276 -1.63 4.73 -0.81
C GLN A 276 -3.11 4.59 -1.14
N ILE A 277 -3.92 5.50 -0.64
CA ILE A 277 -5.34 5.64 -0.94
C ILE A 277 -5.56 7.09 -1.35
N ALA A 278 -6.17 7.31 -2.50
CA ALA A 278 -6.58 8.65 -2.94
C ALA A 278 -7.69 9.19 -2.05
N THR A 279 -7.55 10.44 -1.63
CA THR A 279 -8.51 11.18 -0.83
C THR A 279 -8.97 12.42 -1.59
N GLU A 280 -10.00 13.10 -1.14
CA GLU A 280 -10.49 14.36 -1.73
C GLU A 280 -10.80 14.23 -3.24
N ILE A 281 -11.26 13.05 -3.68
CA ILE A 281 -11.69 12.85 -5.07
C ILE A 281 -12.99 13.65 -5.29
N PRO A 282 -13.08 14.49 -6.33
CA PRO A 282 -14.30 15.25 -6.61
C PRO A 282 -15.53 14.32 -6.79
N SER A 283 -16.65 14.69 -6.23
CA SER A 283 -17.85 13.84 -6.20
C SER A 283 -18.46 13.55 -7.58
N ASP A 284 -18.19 14.38 -8.56
CA ASP A 284 -18.60 14.25 -9.96
C ASP A 284 -17.57 13.53 -10.83
N PHE A 285 -16.35 13.29 -10.31
CA PHE A 285 -15.29 12.62 -11.05
C PHE A 285 -15.66 11.14 -11.30
N PRO A 286 -15.35 10.55 -12.48
CA PRO A 286 -15.71 9.15 -12.78
C PRO A 286 -15.07 8.13 -11.85
N ILE A 287 -13.83 8.35 -11.40
CA ILE A 287 -13.16 7.50 -10.43
C ILE A 287 -13.70 7.83 -9.03
N ARG A 288 -14.15 6.81 -8.31
CA ARG A 288 -14.74 6.93 -6.97
C ARG A 288 -13.80 6.52 -5.85
N ALA A 289 -12.85 5.65 -6.16
CA ALA A 289 -11.78 5.25 -5.26
C ALA A 289 -10.57 4.78 -6.07
N ALA A 290 -9.39 5.05 -5.57
CA ALA A 290 -8.14 4.52 -6.09
C ALA A 290 -7.21 4.19 -4.92
N SER A 291 -6.54 3.04 -4.99
CA SER A 291 -5.53 2.64 -4.03
C SER A 291 -4.42 1.85 -4.69
N SER A 292 -3.23 1.93 -4.12
CA SER A 292 -2.06 1.17 -4.54
C SER A 292 -1.34 0.56 -3.34
N LEU A 293 -0.79 -0.63 -3.55
CA LEU A 293 0.16 -1.28 -2.66
C LEU A 293 1.37 -1.63 -3.49
N ILE A 294 2.56 -1.27 -3.05
CA ILE A 294 3.81 -1.51 -3.77
C ILE A 294 4.82 -2.12 -2.81
N ASP A 295 5.36 -3.27 -3.17
CA ASP A 295 6.45 -3.93 -2.47
C ASP A 295 7.77 -3.66 -3.20
N TYR A 296 8.76 -3.21 -2.47
CA TYR A 296 10.12 -2.95 -2.95
C TYR A 296 11.09 -3.99 -2.40
N ASP A 297 12.12 -4.32 -3.19
CA ASP A 297 13.24 -5.13 -2.74
C ASP A 297 14.53 -4.70 -3.43
N TRP A 298 15.65 -5.26 -2.97
CA TRP A 298 16.96 -4.99 -3.53
C TRP A 298 17.14 -5.72 -4.85
N ILE A 299 17.29 -4.95 -5.92
CA ILE A 299 17.54 -5.43 -7.28
C ILE A 299 18.93 -5.02 -7.71
N THR A 300 19.68 -5.95 -8.32
CA THR A 300 21.00 -5.66 -8.87
C THR A 300 20.89 -5.29 -10.34
N ILE A 301 21.36 -4.10 -10.71
CA ILE A 301 21.51 -3.64 -12.08
C ILE A 301 22.99 -3.30 -12.29
N SER A 302 23.68 -3.96 -13.20
CA SER A 302 25.11 -3.76 -13.50
C SER A 302 25.99 -3.64 -12.24
N GLU A 303 25.96 -4.66 -11.39
CA GLU A 303 26.74 -4.79 -10.14
C GLU A 303 26.34 -3.86 -8.99
N ARG A 304 25.42 -2.92 -9.19
CA ARG A 304 24.91 -2.05 -8.13
C ARG A 304 23.51 -2.47 -7.69
N LYS A 305 23.24 -2.30 -6.40
CA LYS A 305 21.93 -2.62 -5.80
C LYS A 305 21.09 -1.37 -5.67
N TYR A 306 19.83 -1.48 -6.09
CA TYR A 306 18.80 -0.45 -6.00
C TYR A 306 17.56 -1.03 -5.33
N VAL A 307 16.82 -0.23 -4.61
CA VAL A 307 15.50 -0.61 -4.08
C VAL A 307 14.47 -0.26 -5.14
N LEU A 308 13.86 -1.29 -5.73
CA LEU A 308 12.95 -1.18 -6.87
C LEU A 308 11.68 -2.00 -6.63
N PRO A 309 10.55 -1.65 -7.29
CA PRO A 309 9.32 -2.42 -7.20
C PRO A 309 9.53 -3.89 -7.63
N THR A 310 8.95 -4.80 -6.89
CA THR A 310 8.93 -6.24 -7.24
C THR A 310 7.53 -6.76 -7.44
N HIS A 311 6.57 -6.15 -6.76
CA HIS A 311 5.16 -6.46 -6.83
C HIS A 311 4.33 -5.22 -6.54
N SER A 312 3.22 -5.03 -7.25
CA SER A 312 2.23 -4.03 -6.89
C SER A 312 0.80 -4.49 -7.15
N VAL A 313 -0.13 -3.92 -6.42
CA VAL A 313 -1.57 -4.10 -6.61
C VAL A 313 -2.21 -2.73 -6.70
N ILE A 314 -2.85 -2.45 -7.83
CA ILE A 314 -3.59 -1.21 -8.06
C ILE A 314 -5.08 -1.55 -8.12
N LEU A 315 -5.87 -0.85 -7.33
CA LEU A 315 -7.32 -1.00 -7.29
C LEU A 315 -7.97 0.34 -7.62
N ILE A 316 -8.81 0.36 -8.64
CA ILE A 316 -9.55 1.54 -9.06
C ILE A 316 -11.03 1.19 -9.11
N THR A 317 -11.88 2.01 -8.51
CA THR A 317 -13.34 1.91 -8.60
C THR A 317 -13.85 3.07 -9.43
N MET A 318 -14.57 2.78 -10.51
CA MET A 318 -15.13 3.76 -11.44
C MET A 318 -16.66 3.66 -11.47
N ALA A 319 -17.31 4.80 -11.64
CA ALA A 319 -18.72 4.86 -12.01
C ALA A 319 -18.84 4.77 -13.55
N ASN A 320 -19.48 3.72 -14.06
CA ASN A 320 -19.73 3.55 -15.47
C ASN A 320 -21.24 3.37 -15.70
N ARG A 321 -21.90 4.32 -16.35
CA ARG A 321 -23.35 4.32 -16.67
C ARG A 321 -24.22 3.98 -15.45
N GLY A 322 -23.90 4.56 -14.31
CA GLY A 322 -24.63 4.36 -13.05
C GLY A 322 -24.30 3.07 -12.29
N GLN A 323 -23.39 2.25 -12.80
CA GLN A 323 -22.86 1.08 -12.10
C GLN A 323 -21.43 1.31 -11.63
N LEU A 324 -21.08 0.78 -10.48
CA LEU A 324 -19.69 0.76 -10.03
C LEU A 324 -18.98 -0.43 -10.66
N VAL A 325 -17.80 -0.17 -11.22
CA VAL A 325 -16.89 -1.20 -11.75
C VAL A 325 -15.57 -1.05 -11.02
N GLN A 326 -15.09 -2.16 -10.45
CA GLN A 326 -13.78 -2.24 -9.84
C GLN A 326 -12.81 -2.90 -10.81
N SER A 327 -11.63 -2.32 -10.97
CA SER A 327 -10.50 -2.87 -11.71
C SER A 327 -9.36 -3.14 -10.75
N ARG A 328 -8.78 -4.32 -10.80
CA ARG A 328 -7.61 -4.70 -10.01
C ARG A 328 -6.51 -5.18 -10.94
N ASN A 329 -5.38 -4.50 -10.89
CA ASN A 329 -4.15 -4.85 -11.57
C ASN A 329 -3.16 -5.39 -10.55
N GLU A 330 -2.75 -6.66 -10.69
CA GLU A 330 -1.66 -7.25 -9.93
C GLU A 330 -0.44 -7.33 -10.84
N ILE A 331 0.62 -6.63 -10.47
CA ILE A 331 1.81 -6.40 -11.30
C ILE A 331 3.00 -7.08 -10.64
N ARG A 332 3.75 -7.86 -11.42
CA ARG A 332 5.05 -8.42 -11.05
C ARG A 332 6.13 -7.85 -11.95
N TYR A 333 7.22 -7.39 -11.35
CA TYR A 333 8.33 -6.79 -12.08
C TYR A 333 9.44 -7.83 -12.26
N ARG A 334 9.91 -8.00 -13.50
CA ARG A 334 10.90 -9.03 -13.85
C ARG A 334 11.92 -8.49 -14.83
N GLY A 335 13.16 -8.99 -14.70
CA GLY A 335 14.20 -8.74 -15.68
C GLY A 335 14.68 -7.30 -15.73
N TYR A 336 14.88 -6.66 -14.56
CA TYR A 336 15.53 -5.36 -14.51
C TYR A 336 16.91 -5.41 -15.14
N GLN A 337 17.17 -4.51 -16.09
CA GLN A 337 18.43 -4.41 -16.80
C GLN A 337 18.78 -2.94 -17.00
N LYS A 338 20.08 -2.63 -17.11
CA LYS A 338 20.52 -1.29 -17.48
C LYS A 338 20.05 -0.98 -18.90
N PHE A 339 19.49 0.21 -19.10
CA PHE A 339 19.18 0.69 -20.44
C PHE A 339 20.52 0.90 -21.17
N GLY A 340 20.83 0.04 -22.16
CA GLY A 340 22.12 0.03 -22.84
C GLY A 340 22.17 1.02 -24.00
N ALA A 341 23.38 1.37 -24.43
CA ALA A 341 23.60 2.23 -25.61
C ALA A 341 23.09 1.62 -26.93
N GLU A 342 22.81 0.31 -26.96
CA GLU A 342 22.30 -0.41 -28.11
C GLU A 342 20.75 -0.39 -28.21
N LEU A 343 20.05 -0.23 -27.07
CA LEU A 343 18.58 -0.07 -27.04
C LEU A 343 18.23 1.41 -27.12
N LYS A 344 17.93 1.90 -28.31
CA LYS A 344 17.80 3.34 -28.56
C LYS A 344 16.44 3.93 -28.19
N VAL A 345 15.36 3.14 -28.28
CA VAL A 345 13.97 3.55 -27.99
C VAL A 345 13.15 2.37 -27.48
N ILE A 346 12.08 2.67 -26.69
CA ILE A 346 11.18 1.65 -26.14
C ILE A 346 10.54 0.77 -27.25
N ASP A 347 10.36 1.32 -28.44
CA ASP A 347 9.75 0.63 -29.57
C ASP A 347 10.61 -0.53 -30.12
N GLU A 348 11.91 -0.54 -29.84
CA GLU A 348 12.84 -1.61 -30.24
C GLU A 348 12.85 -2.79 -29.24
N ILE A 349 12.23 -2.67 -28.08
CA ILE A 349 12.23 -3.70 -27.05
C ILE A 349 11.18 -4.77 -27.34
N ASP A 350 11.59 -6.05 -27.29
CA ASP A 350 10.73 -7.22 -27.46
C ASP A 350 10.80 -8.18 -26.27
N GLU A 351 9.90 -9.18 -26.22
CA GLU A 351 9.86 -10.25 -25.21
C GLU A 351 11.22 -10.98 -25.06
N LYS A 352 11.93 -11.18 -26.17
CA LYS A 352 13.23 -11.85 -26.20
C LYS A 352 14.35 -11.11 -25.46
N ASP A 353 14.19 -9.81 -25.23
CA ASP A 353 15.18 -8.97 -24.54
C ASP A 353 15.14 -9.15 -23.02
N PHE A 354 14.13 -9.87 -22.53
CA PHE A 354 14.00 -10.21 -21.12
C PHE A 354 14.38 -11.68 -20.86
N PRO A 355 14.99 -11.99 -19.70
CA PRO A 355 15.28 -13.37 -19.35
C PRO A 355 13.98 -14.19 -19.30
N PRO A 356 14.07 -15.49 -19.72
CA PRO A 356 12.91 -16.39 -19.65
C PRO A 356 12.44 -16.53 -18.18
N GLU A 357 11.13 -16.68 -18.01
CA GLU A 357 10.59 -17.00 -16.69
C GLU A 357 11.14 -18.36 -16.23
N LYS A 358 11.71 -18.39 -15.03
CA LYS A 358 11.97 -19.67 -14.38
C LYS A 358 10.64 -20.25 -13.92
N PRO A 359 10.35 -21.52 -14.23
CA PRO A 359 9.12 -22.19 -13.86
C PRO A 359 8.87 -22.22 -12.35
#